data_d8f51c0b7e1835f3a82015a4f9861b46
#
_entry.id   d8f51c0b7e1835f3a82015a4f9861b46
#
_cell.length_a   1.000
_cell.length_b   1.000
_cell.length_c   1.000
_cell.angle_alpha   90.00
_cell.angle_beta   90.00
_cell.angle_gamma   90.00
#
_symmetry.space_group_name_H-M   'P 1'
#
loop_
_entity.id
_entity.type
_entity.pdbx_description
1 polymer ?
#
loop_
_entity_poly.entity_id
_entity_poly.type
_entity_poly.pdbx_seq_one_letter_code
_entity_poly.pdbx_strand_id
1 'polypeptide(L)'
;AVFHSCSAGQTRSSGQVWVSDLPYLQAVSSPEPADSIPNYYSRVEFTAEEFREKVLASYPEADLSGDISGWLQNAVTDTAGSVESVDVGGVSMKGSTLRSALGLRSACFEWEAADGKLVFFVTGYGHGVGMSQYGANQMAKEGADYRTILTHYYTGVTVEPYTTAAMG
;
A
#
# COMPACT_ATOMS: atom_id res chain seq x y z
N ALA A 1 15.65 4.68 7.61
CA ALA A 1 15.01 4.87 6.30
C ALA A 1 13.76 4.01 6.21
N VAL A 2 12.71 4.54 5.61
CA VAL A 2 11.44 3.83 5.39
C VAL A 2 11.41 3.32 3.97
N PHE A 3 11.13 2.04 3.78
CA PHE A 3 11.08 1.41 2.46
C PHE A 3 10.04 0.29 2.40
N HIS A 4 9.66 -0.08 1.20
CA HIS A 4 8.73 -1.18 0.91
C HIS A 4 9.20 -1.94 -0.34
N SER A 5 8.56 -3.07 -0.65
CA SER A 5 9.00 -3.91 -1.78
C SER A 5 8.76 -3.21 -3.12
N CYS A 6 7.50 -2.97 -3.48
CA CYS A 6 7.14 -2.24 -4.69
C CYS A 6 5.84 -1.46 -4.51
N SER A 7 5.78 -0.27 -5.10
CA SER A 7 4.59 0.57 -5.14
C SER A 7 3.72 0.24 -6.38
N ALA A 8 2.60 0.89 -6.51
CA ALA A 8 1.73 0.78 -7.69
C ALA A 8 2.01 1.90 -8.72
N GLY A 9 3.30 2.17 -8.99
CA GLY A 9 3.74 3.24 -9.90
C GLY A 9 3.95 4.59 -9.23
N GLN A 10 3.46 4.77 -8.02
CA GLN A 10 3.64 5.95 -7.18
C GLN A 10 3.71 5.53 -5.71
N THR A 11 4.60 6.17 -4.93
CA THR A 11 4.64 6.00 -3.47
C THR A 11 3.54 6.83 -2.79
N ARG A 12 3.33 6.60 -1.52
CA ARG A 12 2.34 7.30 -0.70
C ARG A 12 3.05 8.22 0.31
N SER A 13 2.41 9.33 0.68
CA SER A 13 2.90 10.13 1.80
C SER A 13 2.67 9.41 3.13
N SER A 14 3.46 9.75 4.13
CA SER A 14 3.28 9.20 5.47
C SER A 14 1.94 9.58 6.10
N GLY A 15 1.42 10.77 5.81
CA GLY A 15 0.11 11.22 6.27
C GLY A 15 -1.06 10.40 5.72
N GLN A 16 -0.95 9.86 4.50
CA GLN A 16 -1.97 8.98 3.91
C GLN A 16 -2.03 7.60 4.57
N VAL A 17 -0.91 7.13 5.12
CA VAL A 17 -0.80 5.77 5.68
C VAL A 17 -0.79 5.76 7.20
N TRP A 18 -0.06 6.69 7.80
CA TRP A 18 0.14 6.79 9.25
C TRP A 18 -0.54 8.04 9.83
N VAL A 19 -0.38 8.27 11.12
CA VAL A 19 -0.93 9.43 11.81
C VAL A 19 -0.07 10.68 11.59
N SER A 20 1.26 10.50 11.46
CA SER A 20 2.21 11.61 11.32
C SER A 20 2.52 11.88 9.86
N ASP A 21 2.32 13.11 9.42
CA ASP A 21 2.77 13.57 8.10
C ASP A 21 4.21 14.10 8.24
N LEU A 22 5.15 13.33 7.69
CA LEU A 22 6.57 13.65 7.73
C LEU A 22 6.98 14.31 6.41
N PRO A 23 7.56 15.52 6.44
CA PRO A 23 7.81 16.31 5.23
C PRO A 23 8.75 15.64 4.23
N TYR A 24 9.61 14.72 4.66
CA TYR A 24 10.51 13.98 3.78
C TYR A 24 9.91 12.68 3.22
N LEU A 25 8.72 12.26 3.66
CA LEU A 25 7.99 11.07 3.20
C LEU A 25 6.76 11.48 2.40
N GLN A 26 6.99 12.11 1.26
CA GLN A 26 5.94 12.53 0.34
C GLN A 26 5.71 11.49 -0.76
N ALA A 27 4.55 11.57 -1.40
CA ALA A 27 4.23 10.74 -2.55
C ALA A 27 5.07 11.17 -3.76
N VAL A 28 5.80 10.21 -4.36
CA VAL A 28 6.61 10.43 -5.56
C VAL A 28 6.35 9.34 -6.58
N SER A 29 6.54 9.63 -7.86
CA SER A 29 6.49 8.60 -8.91
C SER A 29 7.56 7.54 -8.67
N SER A 30 7.27 6.29 -9.03
CA SER A 30 8.21 5.17 -8.86
C SER A 30 8.19 4.31 -10.12
N PRO A 31 9.34 4.16 -10.82
CA PRO A 31 9.41 3.38 -12.06
C PRO A 31 9.42 1.88 -11.75
N GLU A 32 8.24 1.32 -11.49
CA GLU A 32 8.10 -0.10 -11.17
C GLU A 32 8.19 -0.94 -12.46
N PRO A 33 9.15 -1.86 -12.58
CA PRO A 33 9.22 -2.77 -13.73
C PRO A 33 8.21 -3.92 -13.56
N ALA A 34 6.92 -3.62 -13.72
CA ALA A 34 5.79 -4.49 -13.39
C ALA A 34 5.95 -5.93 -13.92
N ASP A 35 6.40 -6.08 -15.17
CA ASP A 35 6.61 -7.41 -15.81
C ASP A 35 7.75 -8.23 -15.18
N SER A 36 8.64 -7.58 -14.44
CA SER A 36 9.81 -8.21 -13.81
C SER A 36 9.62 -8.42 -12.31
N ILE A 37 8.52 -7.94 -11.73
CA ILE A 37 8.24 -8.07 -10.30
C ILE A 37 7.31 -9.28 -10.08
N PRO A 38 7.76 -10.32 -9.35
CA PRO A 38 6.93 -11.46 -9.05
C PRO A 38 5.63 -11.06 -8.30
N ASN A 39 4.50 -11.48 -8.84
CA ASN A 39 3.18 -11.17 -8.27
C ASN A 39 2.94 -9.66 -8.06
N TYR A 40 3.44 -8.81 -8.97
CA TYR A 40 3.13 -7.37 -8.96
C TYR A 40 1.62 -7.13 -8.99
N TYR A 41 0.93 -7.85 -9.86
CA TYR A 41 -0.52 -8.02 -9.85
C TYR A 41 -0.86 -9.35 -9.19
N SER A 42 -1.68 -9.33 -8.19
CA SER A 42 -2.14 -10.53 -7.49
C SER A 42 -3.65 -10.53 -7.34
N ARG A 43 -4.24 -11.71 -7.42
CA ARG A 43 -5.67 -11.95 -7.27
C ARG A 43 -5.89 -12.82 -6.04
N VAL A 44 -6.76 -12.37 -5.15
CA VAL A 44 -7.10 -13.08 -3.91
C VAL A 44 -8.60 -13.22 -3.82
N GLU A 45 -9.09 -14.41 -3.53
CA GLU A 45 -10.51 -14.69 -3.35
C GLU A 45 -10.81 -15.03 -1.90
N PHE A 46 -11.96 -14.57 -1.44
CA PHE A 46 -12.54 -14.96 -0.16
C PHE A 46 -13.97 -15.41 -0.35
N THR A 47 -14.32 -16.55 0.19
CA THR A 47 -15.73 -16.91 0.38
C THR A 47 -16.38 -15.93 1.37
N ALA A 48 -17.71 -15.87 1.37
CA ALA A 48 -18.46 -15.05 2.31
C ALA A 48 -18.08 -15.36 3.78
N GLU A 49 -17.85 -16.63 4.09
CA GLU A 49 -17.50 -17.08 5.43
C GLU A 49 -16.08 -16.64 5.82
N GLU A 50 -15.09 -16.87 4.96
CA GLU A 50 -13.69 -16.44 5.20
C GLU A 50 -13.56 -14.93 5.36
N PHE A 51 -14.28 -14.16 4.55
CA PHE A 51 -14.29 -12.70 4.66
C PHE A 51 -14.89 -12.23 5.98
N ARG A 52 -16.07 -12.79 6.37
CA ARG A 52 -16.70 -12.51 7.65
C ARG A 52 -15.78 -12.81 8.83
N GLU A 53 -15.20 -14.01 8.86
CA GLU A 53 -14.29 -14.42 9.93
C GLU A 53 -13.14 -13.43 10.11
N LYS A 54 -12.49 -13.06 9.02
CA LYS A 54 -11.36 -12.13 9.03
C LYS A 54 -11.73 -10.71 9.48
N VAL A 55 -12.84 -10.18 8.99
CA VAL A 55 -13.27 -8.82 9.32
C VAL A 55 -13.83 -8.76 10.74
N LEU A 56 -14.74 -9.66 11.10
CA LEU A 56 -15.39 -9.64 12.41
C LEU A 56 -14.44 -9.97 13.57
N ALA A 57 -13.31 -10.60 13.31
CA ALA A 57 -12.25 -10.79 14.32
C ALA A 57 -11.73 -9.46 14.91
N SER A 58 -11.76 -8.37 14.14
CA SER A 58 -11.29 -7.06 14.57
C SER A 58 -12.40 -5.99 14.58
N TYR A 59 -13.47 -6.22 13.85
CA TYR A 59 -14.60 -5.29 13.68
C TYR A 59 -15.93 -6.03 13.85
N PRO A 60 -16.25 -6.48 15.08
CA PRO A 60 -17.45 -7.27 15.33
C PRO A 60 -18.76 -6.50 15.11
N GLU A 61 -18.69 -5.16 15.01
CA GLU A 61 -19.81 -4.27 14.72
C GLU A 61 -20.17 -4.18 13.23
N ALA A 62 -19.35 -4.73 12.33
CA ALA A 62 -19.63 -4.70 10.90
C ALA A 62 -20.81 -5.62 10.54
N ASP A 63 -21.81 -5.08 9.85
CA ASP A 63 -22.96 -5.87 9.38
C ASP A 63 -22.67 -6.52 8.03
N LEU A 64 -22.33 -7.79 8.07
CA LEU A 64 -22.07 -8.63 6.91
C LEU A 64 -23.18 -9.69 6.71
N SER A 65 -24.41 -9.41 7.16
CA SER A 65 -25.56 -10.32 7.05
C SER A 65 -26.24 -10.31 5.69
N GLY A 66 -26.14 -9.18 4.96
CA GLY A 66 -26.77 -8.99 3.64
C GLY A 66 -26.02 -9.63 2.49
N ASP A 67 -26.38 -9.22 1.26
CA ASP A 67 -25.72 -9.68 0.05
C ASP A 67 -24.26 -9.23 0.01
N ILE A 68 -23.40 -10.15 -0.40
CA ILE A 68 -21.92 -9.96 -0.42
C ILE A 68 -21.49 -8.78 -1.30
N SER A 69 -22.25 -8.46 -2.35
CA SER A 69 -21.97 -7.33 -3.24
C SER A 69 -22.13 -5.97 -2.56
N GLY A 70 -22.88 -5.91 -1.46
CA GLY A 70 -23.10 -4.70 -0.68
C GLY A 70 -22.16 -4.52 0.51
N TRP A 71 -21.26 -5.46 0.77
CA TRP A 71 -20.43 -5.41 1.99
C TRP A 71 -19.33 -4.35 1.97
N LEU A 72 -18.79 -4.04 0.79
CA LEU A 72 -17.80 -2.99 0.61
C LEU A 72 -18.39 -1.86 -0.23
N GLN A 73 -18.34 -0.64 0.29
CA GLN A 73 -18.90 0.55 -0.35
C GLN A 73 -18.03 1.79 -0.10
N ASN A 74 -18.32 2.87 -0.82
CA ASN A 74 -17.79 4.20 -0.58
C ASN A 74 -16.25 4.27 -0.49
N ALA A 75 -15.55 3.49 -1.32
CA ALA A 75 -14.10 3.57 -1.34
C ALA A 75 -13.60 4.93 -1.85
N VAL A 76 -12.65 5.49 -1.13
CA VAL A 76 -11.87 6.66 -1.53
C VAL A 76 -10.45 6.20 -1.78
N THR A 77 -9.89 6.55 -2.94
CA THR A 77 -8.53 6.21 -3.32
C THR A 77 -7.64 7.46 -3.40
N ASP A 78 -6.37 7.28 -3.10
CA ASP A 78 -5.35 8.31 -3.31
C ASP A 78 -4.87 8.34 -4.77
N THR A 79 -3.95 9.26 -5.07
CA THR A 79 -3.38 9.43 -6.42
C THR A 79 -2.56 8.22 -6.89
N ALA A 80 -2.14 7.36 -5.98
CA ALA A 80 -1.44 6.10 -6.27
C ALA A 80 -2.42 4.93 -6.53
N GLY A 81 -3.73 5.17 -6.46
CA GLY A 81 -4.77 4.15 -6.57
C GLY A 81 -4.92 3.28 -5.32
N SER A 82 -4.26 3.63 -4.21
CA SER A 82 -4.45 2.90 -2.95
C SER A 82 -5.70 3.38 -2.23
N VAL A 83 -6.43 2.45 -1.64
CA VAL A 83 -7.63 2.74 -0.84
C VAL A 83 -7.21 3.48 0.44
N GLU A 84 -7.67 4.72 0.59
CA GLU A 84 -7.52 5.51 1.81
C GLU A 84 -8.56 5.12 2.86
N SER A 85 -9.81 5.02 2.42
CA SER A 85 -10.94 4.59 3.25
C SER A 85 -11.93 3.76 2.46
N VAL A 86 -12.63 2.89 3.15
CA VAL A 86 -13.70 2.05 2.59
C VAL A 86 -14.68 1.70 3.71
N ASP A 87 -15.96 1.66 3.41
CA ASP A 87 -16.99 1.18 4.32
C ASP A 87 -17.14 -0.33 4.16
N VAL A 88 -17.02 -1.06 5.25
CA VAL A 88 -17.18 -2.52 5.30
C VAL A 88 -18.29 -2.87 6.28
N GLY A 89 -19.41 -3.38 5.77
CA GLY A 89 -20.58 -3.66 6.60
C GLY A 89 -21.05 -2.43 7.40
N GLY A 90 -20.98 -1.22 6.81
CA GLY A 90 -21.34 0.04 7.45
C GLY A 90 -20.28 0.63 8.39
N VAL A 91 -19.14 -0.05 8.58
CA VAL A 91 -18.01 0.47 9.39
C VAL A 91 -16.98 1.07 8.46
N SER A 92 -16.69 2.37 8.63
CA SER A 92 -15.65 3.04 7.85
C SER A 92 -14.27 2.71 8.41
N MET A 93 -13.36 2.24 7.55
CA MET A 93 -12.00 1.89 7.95
C MET A 93 -10.97 2.30 6.89
N LYS A 94 -9.70 2.42 7.29
CA LYS A 94 -8.61 2.66 6.36
C LYS A 94 -8.38 1.44 5.47
N GLY A 95 -8.02 1.65 4.20
CA GLY A 95 -7.63 0.57 3.31
C GLY A 95 -6.44 -0.25 3.83
N SER A 96 -5.50 0.39 4.55
CA SER A 96 -4.40 -0.30 5.23
C SER A 96 -4.88 -1.25 6.34
N THR A 97 -5.97 -0.90 7.00
CA THR A 97 -6.60 -1.73 8.02
C THR A 97 -7.25 -2.97 7.39
N LEU A 98 -8.07 -2.77 6.34
CA LEU A 98 -8.67 -3.88 5.61
C LEU A 98 -7.60 -4.77 4.98
N ARG A 99 -6.56 -4.18 4.39
CA ARG A 99 -5.38 -4.92 3.92
C ARG A 99 -4.82 -5.86 4.98
N SER A 100 -4.65 -5.36 6.20
CA SER A 100 -4.08 -6.15 7.30
C SER A 100 -5.01 -7.27 7.74
N ALA A 101 -6.31 -7.00 7.86
CA ALA A 101 -7.31 -7.99 8.23
C ALA A 101 -7.39 -9.15 7.22
N LEU A 102 -7.32 -8.83 5.93
CA LEU A 102 -7.42 -9.81 4.83
C LEU A 102 -6.07 -10.44 4.46
N GLY A 103 -4.94 -9.90 4.91
CA GLY A 103 -3.60 -10.35 4.51
C GLY A 103 -3.23 -9.98 3.07
N LEU A 104 -3.76 -8.88 2.53
CA LEU A 104 -3.45 -8.42 1.18
C LEU A 104 -2.04 -7.85 1.09
N ARG A 105 -1.41 -7.95 -0.07
CA ARG A 105 -0.04 -7.49 -0.30
C ARG A 105 0.13 -5.98 -0.16
N SER A 106 -0.87 -5.20 -0.62
CA SER A 106 -0.88 -3.73 -0.52
C SER A 106 -2.30 -3.22 -0.26
N ALA A 107 -2.43 -1.91 -0.02
CA ALA A 107 -3.73 -1.23 0.03
C ALA A 107 -4.18 -0.72 -1.37
N CYS A 108 -3.38 -0.93 -2.42
CA CYS A 108 -3.78 -0.66 -3.78
C CYS A 108 -4.55 -1.87 -4.31
N PHE A 109 -5.85 -1.89 -4.09
CA PHE A 109 -6.73 -2.97 -4.49
C PHE A 109 -8.06 -2.47 -5.03
N GLU A 110 -8.60 -3.23 -5.95
CA GLU A 110 -9.98 -3.19 -6.40
C GLU A 110 -10.65 -4.51 -6.02
N TRP A 111 -11.97 -4.56 -6.03
CA TRP A 111 -12.71 -5.79 -5.74
C TRP A 111 -13.96 -5.92 -6.59
N GLU A 112 -14.40 -7.15 -6.73
CA GLU A 112 -15.70 -7.50 -7.28
C GLU A 112 -16.34 -8.62 -6.46
N ALA A 113 -17.67 -8.67 -6.47
CA ALA A 113 -18.42 -9.82 -5.97
C ALA A 113 -18.79 -10.71 -7.16
N ALA A 114 -18.30 -11.94 -7.15
CA ALA A 114 -18.55 -12.92 -8.20
C ALA A 114 -18.73 -14.32 -7.60
N ASP A 115 -19.73 -15.04 -8.05
CA ASP A 115 -20.01 -16.43 -7.64
C ASP A 115 -20.07 -16.65 -6.12
N GLY A 116 -20.63 -15.66 -5.39
CA GLY A 116 -20.74 -15.73 -3.92
C GLY A 116 -19.41 -15.50 -3.16
N LYS A 117 -18.40 -14.97 -3.85
CA LYS A 117 -17.10 -14.63 -3.30
C LYS A 117 -16.80 -13.14 -3.49
N LEU A 118 -15.88 -12.63 -2.69
CA LEU A 118 -15.18 -11.37 -2.93
C LEU A 118 -13.82 -11.67 -3.56
N VAL A 119 -13.57 -11.07 -4.71
CA VAL A 119 -12.32 -11.19 -5.44
C VAL A 119 -11.60 -9.86 -5.39
N PHE A 120 -10.39 -9.87 -4.88
CA PHE A 120 -9.52 -8.69 -4.80
C PHE A 120 -8.42 -8.76 -5.83
N PHE A 121 -8.25 -7.66 -6.57
CA PHE A 121 -7.14 -7.44 -7.50
C PHE A 121 -6.19 -6.45 -6.84
N VAL A 122 -4.98 -6.89 -6.53
CA VAL A 122 -4.04 -6.13 -5.71
C VAL A 122 -2.79 -5.81 -6.51
N THR A 123 -2.36 -4.54 -6.51
CA THR A 123 -1.15 -4.07 -7.18
C THR A 123 -0.08 -3.70 -6.17
N GLY A 124 1.16 -4.17 -6.39
CA GLY A 124 2.31 -3.85 -5.55
C GLY A 124 2.40 -4.66 -4.25
N TYR A 125 3.41 -4.32 -3.41
CA TYR A 125 3.66 -5.02 -2.15
C TYR A 125 4.28 -4.10 -1.10
N GLY A 126 3.59 -3.89 -0.01
CA GLY A 126 4.01 -3.12 1.15
C GLY A 126 3.08 -1.97 1.47
N HIS A 127 3.52 -1.09 2.36
CA HIS A 127 2.73 0.07 2.82
C HIS A 127 2.78 1.27 1.84
N GLY A 128 3.70 1.25 0.88
CA GLY A 128 3.82 2.26 -0.16
C GLY A 128 4.57 3.54 0.24
N VAL A 129 5.00 3.71 1.50
CA VAL A 129 5.66 4.93 1.98
C VAL A 129 7.19 4.82 1.84
N GLY A 130 7.84 5.93 1.44
CA GLY A 130 9.29 6.01 1.27
C GLY A 130 9.79 5.27 0.03
N MET A 131 10.94 4.64 0.08
CA MET A 131 11.60 4.07 -1.08
C MET A 131 11.00 2.72 -1.51
N SER A 132 10.63 2.59 -2.79
CA SER A 132 10.37 1.31 -3.42
C SER A 132 11.69 0.62 -3.75
N GLN A 133 11.87 -0.63 -3.31
CA GLN A 133 13.09 -1.40 -3.60
C GLN A 133 13.20 -1.72 -5.09
N TYR A 134 12.12 -2.14 -5.72
CA TYR A 134 12.12 -2.42 -7.17
C TYR A 134 12.24 -1.15 -8.00
N GLY A 135 11.57 -0.07 -7.62
CA GLY A 135 11.69 1.23 -8.29
C GLY A 135 13.10 1.80 -8.18
N ALA A 136 13.72 1.74 -6.99
CA ALA A 136 15.12 2.14 -6.78
C ALA A 136 16.10 1.30 -7.64
N ASN A 137 15.88 -0.01 -7.70
CA ASN A 137 16.68 -0.90 -8.56
C ASN A 137 16.52 -0.56 -10.04
N GLN A 138 15.31 -0.21 -10.49
CA GLN A 138 15.08 0.23 -11.87
C GLN A 138 15.80 1.54 -12.17
N MET A 139 15.70 2.54 -11.28
CA MET A 139 16.46 3.79 -11.41
C MET A 139 17.97 3.55 -11.51
N ALA A 140 18.51 2.63 -10.70
CA ALA A 140 19.93 2.25 -10.76
C ALA A 140 20.31 1.61 -12.10
N LYS A 141 19.46 0.74 -12.66
CA LYS A 141 19.65 0.15 -13.98
C LYS A 141 19.64 1.20 -15.10
N GLU A 142 18.88 2.28 -14.94
CA GLU A 142 18.80 3.41 -15.84
C GLU A 142 19.95 4.41 -15.65
N GLY A 143 20.88 4.14 -14.72
CA GLY A 143 22.10 4.92 -14.53
C GLY A 143 22.04 5.94 -13.39
N ALA A 144 20.96 5.98 -12.61
CA ALA A 144 20.90 6.86 -11.44
C ALA A 144 21.87 6.36 -10.35
N ASP A 145 22.62 7.29 -9.76
CA ASP A 145 23.44 6.98 -8.60
C ASP A 145 22.60 6.92 -7.29
N TYR A 146 23.19 6.40 -6.23
CA TYR A 146 22.48 6.25 -4.95
C TYR A 146 21.99 7.59 -4.36
N ARG A 147 22.70 8.70 -4.61
CA ARG A 147 22.28 10.02 -4.13
C ARG A 147 21.00 10.48 -4.83
N THR A 148 20.97 10.34 -6.14
CA THR A 148 19.79 10.61 -6.97
C THR A 148 18.60 9.78 -6.53
N ILE A 149 18.79 8.48 -6.30
CA ILE A 149 17.74 7.57 -5.84
C ILE A 149 17.21 7.99 -4.46
N LEU A 150 18.10 8.23 -3.49
CA LEU A 150 17.68 8.59 -2.15
C LEU A 150 16.97 9.95 -2.09
N THR A 151 17.45 10.96 -2.81
CA THR A 151 16.80 12.28 -2.85
C THR A 151 15.51 12.30 -3.66
N HIS A 152 15.33 11.33 -4.56
CA HIS A 152 14.05 11.12 -5.25
C HIS A 152 12.96 10.62 -4.28
N TYR A 153 13.25 9.57 -3.52
CA TYR A 153 12.26 8.96 -2.61
C TYR A 153 12.09 9.69 -1.27
N TYR A 154 13.10 10.43 -0.84
CA TYR A 154 13.07 11.21 0.40
C TYR A 154 13.16 12.70 0.08
N THR A 155 12.02 13.36 0.08
CA THR A 155 11.88 14.75 -0.35
C THR A 155 12.65 15.72 0.58
N GLY A 156 13.43 16.62 -0.02
CA GLY A 156 14.12 17.68 0.71
C GLY A 156 15.26 17.22 1.60
N VAL A 157 15.75 15.97 1.45
CA VAL A 157 16.91 15.47 2.20
C VAL A 157 18.21 15.72 1.45
N THR A 158 19.32 15.78 2.20
CA THR A 158 20.69 15.75 1.68
C THR A 158 21.38 14.45 2.09
N VAL A 159 22.23 13.92 1.20
CA VAL A 159 23.02 12.71 1.48
C VAL A 159 24.45 13.12 1.75
N GLU A 160 24.87 13.00 3.00
CA GLU A 160 26.20 13.38 3.47
C GLU A 160 27.03 12.15 3.89
N PRO A 161 28.36 12.21 3.83
CA PRO A 161 29.21 11.17 4.40
C PRO A 161 28.93 11.02 5.90
N TYR A 162 28.79 9.78 6.35
CA TYR A 162 28.71 9.52 7.79
C TYR A 162 30.08 9.77 8.42
N THR A 163 30.20 10.87 9.17
CA THR A 163 31.34 11.12 10.02
C THR A 163 31.01 10.63 11.43
N THR A 164 31.69 9.59 11.92
CA THR A 164 31.71 9.28 13.34
C THR A 164 32.28 10.50 14.05
N ALA A 165 31.41 11.26 14.69
CA ALA A 165 31.94 12.23 15.70
C ALA A 165 32.74 11.41 16.70
N ALA A 166 34.02 11.72 16.81
CA ALA A 166 34.84 11.13 17.84
C ALA A 166 34.12 11.36 19.17
N MET A 167 33.78 10.27 19.86
CA MET A 167 33.32 10.35 21.23
C MET A 167 34.51 10.89 22.04
N GLY A 168 34.50 12.21 22.29
CA GLY A 168 35.38 12.87 23.26
C GLY A 168 34.78 12.73 24.65
#